data_58884cdb477a5475b0ad45a986bc11c9
#
_entry.id   58884cdb477a5475b0ad45a986bc11c9
#
_cell.length_a   1.000
_cell.length_b   1.000
_cell.length_c   1.000
_cell.angle_alpha   90.00
_cell.angle_beta   90.00
_cell.angle_gamma   90.00
#
_symmetry.space_group_name_H-M   'P 1'
#
loop_
_entity.id
_entity.type
_entity.pdbx_description
1 polymer ?
#
loop_
_entity_poly.entity_id
_entity_poly.type
_entity_poly.pdbx_seq_one_letter_code
_entity_poly.pdbx_strand_id
1 'polypeptide(L)'
;MPNSSVQSKAAIDPADRLIVALDVPSADQARAVVDQLGDAVRFYKIGLELFMSGNYFELLDWLIARKKKVFVDLKFFDVPETVRSAVRALSSSGATFATIHGNQAIMEAAGADKGALKILAVTVLTSLDRGDLDDLGFACDVDALVLSRARRALAAGCDGVVSSGLEAPHIRAELGERILVVTPGIRPVENRPVDDQKRTVDVAQALTNGADYLVVGRPIRNAADPAAAAWRMQEQIAQALGQR
;
A
#
# COMPACT_ATOMS: atom_id res chain seq x y z
N MET A 1 -6.77 17.59 -20.47
CA MET A 1 -6.96 16.15 -20.63
C MET A 1 -6.06 15.46 -19.62
N PRO A 2 -6.53 14.90 -18.50
CA PRO A 2 -5.68 14.14 -17.60
C PRO A 2 -5.53 12.73 -18.17
N ASN A 3 -4.37 12.46 -18.75
CA ASN A 3 -3.99 11.12 -19.20
C ASN A 3 -3.32 10.41 -18.02
N SER A 4 -4.09 9.98 -17.02
CA SER A 4 -3.57 9.07 -16.00
C SER A 4 -3.56 7.67 -16.61
N SER A 5 -2.38 7.21 -17.00
CA SER A 5 -2.14 5.82 -17.36
C SER A 5 -2.32 4.95 -16.11
N VAL A 6 -3.55 4.60 -15.78
CA VAL A 6 -3.82 3.53 -14.81
C VAL A 6 -3.19 2.26 -15.38
N GLN A 7 -2.18 1.73 -14.71
CA GLN A 7 -1.58 0.47 -15.10
C GLN A 7 -2.63 -0.63 -14.98
N SER A 8 -2.97 -1.30 -16.08
CA SER A 8 -3.84 -2.48 -16.01
C SER A 8 -3.14 -3.59 -15.22
N LYS A 9 -3.91 -4.49 -14.60
CA LYS A 9 -3.36 -5.65 -13.86
C LYS A 9 -2.41 -6.50 -14.70
N ALA A 10 -2.70 -6.62 -16.00
CA ALA A 10 -1.86 -7.36 -16.94
C ALA A 10 -0.46 -6.76 -17.14
N ALA A 11 -0.28 -5.47 -16.83
CA ALA A 11 1.00 -4.77 -16.95
C ALA A 11 1.86 -4.80 -15.67
N ILE A 12 1.35 -5.37 -14.55
CA ILE A 12 2.09 -5.47 -13.29
C ILE A 12 2.85 -6.79 -13.26
N ASP A 13 4.19 -6.72 -13.20
CA ASP A 13 5.03 -7.92 -13.02
C ASP A 13 4.61 -8.64 -11.72
N PRO A 14 4.32 -9.96 -11.76
CA PRO A 14 3.97 -10.73 -10.56
C PRO A 14 4.95 -10.54 -9.40
N ALA A 15 6.26 -10.45 -9.69
CA ALA A 15 7.31 -10.24 -8.69
C ALA A 15 7.25 -8.88 -7.99
N ASP A 16 6.56 -7.90 -8.57
CA ASP A 16 6.38 -6.57 -7.97
C ASP A 16 5.11 -6.47 -7.11
N ARG A 17 4.23 -7.47 -7.13
CA ARG A 17 2.97 -7.44 -6.39
C ARG A 17 3.13 -7.60 -4.89
N LEU A 18 4.23 -8.22 -4.44
CA LEU A 18 4.57 -8.33 -3.04
C LEU A 18 5.33 -7.08 -2.57
N ILE A 19 4.76 -6.36 -1.63
CA ILE A 19 5.38 -5.23 -0.94
C ILE A 19 5.68 -5.62 0.50
N VAL A 20 6.96 -5.63 0.89
CA VAL A 20 7.34 -5.94 2.27
C VAL A 20 7.42 -4.67 3.10
N ALA A 21 6.68 -4.65 4.21
CA ALA A 21 6.68 -3.53 5.15
C ALA A 21 7.91 -3.61 6.09
N LEU A 22 8.78 -2.60 6.02
CA LEU A 22 9.94 -2.45 6.88
C LEU A 22 9.58 -1.65 8.15
N ASP A 23 8.59 -2.15 8.91
CA ASP A 23 8.22 -1.53 10.19
C ASP A 23 9.20 -2.05 11.26
N VAL A 24 10.36 -1.42 11.36
CA VAL A 24 11.49 -1.76 12.25
C VAL A 24 12.07 -0.48 12.85
N PRO A 25 12.69 -0.53 14.05
CA PRO A 25 13.05 0.68 14.79
C PRO A 25 14.23 1.47 14.25
N SER A 26 14.97 0.96 13.24
CA SER A 26 16.10 1.72 12.67
C SER A 26 16.36 1.42 11.20
N ALA A 27 17.00 2.35 10.50
CA ALA A 27 17.43 2.18 9.11
C ALA A 27 18.42 1.02 8.94
N ASP A 28 19.28 0.76 9.90
CA ASP A 28 20.22 -0.37 9.83
C ASP A 28 19.53 -1.71 9.93
N GLN A 29 18.53 -1.84 10.79
CA GLN A 29 17.69 -3.04 10.82
C GLN A 29 16.89 -3.20 9.51
N ALA A 30 16.40 -2.11 8.93
CA ALA A 30 15.73 -2.16 7.63
C ALA A 30 16.68 -2.66 6.53
N ARG A 31 17.93 -2.17 6.49
CA ARG A 31 18.95 -2.65 5.54
C ARG A 31 19.24 -4.14 5.74
N ALA A 32 19.39 -4.60 6.99
CA ALA A 32 19.62 -6.01 7.29
C ALA A 32 18.47 -6.91 6.79
N VAL A 33 17.21 -6.48 6.98
CA VAL A 33 16.04 -7.20 6.45
C VAL A 33 16.07 -7.24 4.93
N VAL A 34 16.38 -6.14 4.26
CA VAL A 34 16.47 -6.08 2.78
C VAL A 34 17.57 -6.99 2.26
N ASP A 35 18.75 -7.00 2.89
CA ASP A 35 19.86 -7.86 2.51
C ASP A 35 19.52 -9.35 2.73
N GLN A 36 18.82 -9.68 3.81
CA GLN A 36 18.35 -11.05 4.08
C GLN A 36 17.31 -11.52 3.06
N LEU A 37 16.41 -10.64 2.62
CA LEU A 37 15.37 -10.97 1.62
C LEU A 37 15.92 -11.07 0.19
N GLY A 38 17.02 -10.41 -0.10
CA GLY A 38 17.72 -10.48 -1.38
C GLY A 38 16.82 -10.23 -2.59
N ASP A 39 16.80 -11.22 -3.51
CA ASP A 39 16.01 -11.14 -4.75
C ASP A 39 14.55 -11.60 -4.60
N ALA A 40 14.19 -12.18 -3.46
CA ALA A 40 12.81 -12.57 -3.19
C ALA A 40 11.85 -11.38 -3.16
N VAL A 41 12.38 -10.16 -2.89
CA VAL A 41 11.57 -8.95 -2.75
C VAL A 41 12.20 -7.79 -3.52
N ARG A 42 11.39 -7.15 -4.36
CA ARG A 42 11.78 -5.98 -5.15
C ARG A 42 11.11 -4.69 -4.68
N PHE A 43 10.09 -4.77 -3.83
CA PHE A 43 9.28 -3.64 -3.44
C PHE A 43 9.13 -3.56 -1.91
N TYR A 44 9.49 -2.42 -1.33
CA TYR A 44 9.49 -2.21 0.12
C TYR A 44 8.64 -1.00 0.51
N LYS A 45 7.92 -1.13 1.63
CA LYS A 45 7.19 -0.03 2.28
C LYS A 45 8.00 0.50 3.47
N ILE A 46 8.24 1.80 3.51
CA ILE A 46 8.83 2.51 4.64
C ILE A 46 7.80 3.47 5.23
N GLY A 47 7.55 3.36 6.53
CA GLY A 47 6.46 4.05 7.22
C GLY A 47 6.92 4.94 8.37
N LEU A 48 5.96 5.30 9.24
CA LEU A 48 6.15 6.27 10.33
C LEU A 48 7.23 5.85 11.34
N GLU A 49 7.35 4.54 11.66
CA GLU A 49 8.35 4.06 12.62
C GLU A 49 9.77 4.41 12.14
N LEU A 50 10.08 4.11 10.89
CA LEU A 50 11.36 4.46 10.28
C LEU A 50 11.52 5.97 10.09
N PHE A 51 10.45 6.69 9.78
CA PHE A 51 10.51 8.15 9.66
C PHE A 51 10.97 8.79 10.97
N MET A 52 10.46 8.32 12.10
CA MET A 52 10.82 8.82 13.44
C MET A 52 12.18 8.31 13.93
N SER A 53 12.78 7.31 13.28
CA SER A 53 14.09 6.78 13.67
C SER A 53 15.29 7.64 13.20
N GLY A 54 15.08 8.67 12.41
CA GLY A 54 16.12 9.45 11.76
C GLY A 54 16.34 9.00 10.31
N ASN A 55 17.44 8.91 9.78
CA ASN A 55 17.98 8.43 8.47
C ASN A 55 16.97 7.91 7.42
N TYR A 56 15.73 8.43 7.40
CA TYR A 56 14.64 7.95 6.54
C TYR A 56 14.92 8.18 5.06
N PHE A 57 15.34 9.39 4.69
CA PHE A 57 15.62 9.73 3.30
C PHE A 57 16.91 9.07 2.81
N GLU A 58 17.89 8.89 3.68
CA GLU A 58 19.10 8.10 3.36
C GLU A 58 18.76 6.64 3.08
N LEU A 59 17.81 6.05 3.83
CA LEU A 59 17.31 4.70 3.56
C LEU A 59 16.52 4.63 2.25
N LEU A 60 15.70 5.64 1.94
CA LEU A 60 14.98 5.77 0.68
C LEU A 60 15.97 5.76 -0.50
N ASP A 61 16.97 6.63 -0.46
CA ASP A 61 18.00 6.74 -1.51
C ASP A 61 18.79 5.43 -1.64
N TRP A 62 19.12 4.77 -0.54
CA TRP A 62 19.82 3.50 -0.51
C TRP A 62 19.02 2.37 -1.16
N LEU A 63 17.70 2.31 -0.96
CA LEU A 63 16.80 1.35 -1.61
C LEU A 63 16.73 1.60 -3.13
N ILE A 64 16.58 2.86 -3.54
CA ILE A 64 16.47 3.26 -4.95
C ILE A 64 17.79 2.97 -5.69
N ALA A 65 18.95 3.27 -5.08
CA ALA A 65 20.26 2.95 -5.65
C ALA A 65 20.44 1.44 -5.91
N ARG A 66 19.75 0.59 -5.13
CA ARG A 66 19.68 -0.87 -5.32
C ARG A 66 18.59 -1.33 -6.27
N LYS A 67 17.96 -0.41 -7.00
CA LYS A 67 16.86 -0.68 -7.95
C LYS A 67 15.64 -1.34 -7.28
N LYS A 68 15.46 -1.13 -5.96
CA LYS A 68 14.26 -1.55 -5.25
C LYS A 68 13.17 -0.49 -5.43
N LYS A 69 11.93 -0.92 -5.62
CA LYS A 69 10.77 -0.02 -5.59
C LYS A 69 10.46 0.37 -4.15
N VAL A 70 10.05 1.62 -3.95
CA VAL A 70 9.77 2.14 -2.60
C VAL A 70 8.37 2.72 -2.52
N PHE A 71 7.65 2.30 -1.50
CA PHE A 71 6.38 2.83 -1.08
C PHE A 71 6.56 3.64 0.21
N VAL A 72 6.42 4.96 0.11
CA VAL A 72 6.44 5.91 1.23
C VAL A 72 5.06 5.96 1.88
N ASP A 73 4.92 5.29 3.04
CA ASP A 73 3.63 5.13 3.72
C ASP A 73 3.52 6.03 4.95
N LEU A 74 3.51 7.35 4.73
CA LEU A 74 3.42 8.37 5.78
C LEU A 74 2.00 8.93 5.97
N LYS A 75 1.06 8.55 5.09
CA LYS A 75 -0.36 8.92 5.15
C LYS A 75 -0.56 10.43 5.35
N PHE A 76 0.02 11.23 4.45
CA PHE A 76 -0.03 12.70 4.55
C PHE A 76 -1.46 13.19 4.82
N PHE A 77 -1.59 13.91 5.91
CA PHE A 77 -2.85 14.47 6.38
C PHE A 77 -2.60 15.84 7.01
N ASP A 78 -2.76 16.87 6.19
CA ASP A 78 -2.57 18.26 6.56
C ASP A 78 -3.45 19.13 5.64
N VAL A 79 -3.38 20.47 5.76
CA VAL A 79 -4.06 21.35 4.82
C VAL A 79 -3.57 21.09 3.37
N PRO A 80 -4.44 21.24 2.35
CA PRO A 80 -4.16 20.80 0.98
C PRO A 80 -2.83 21.30 0.41
N GLU A 81 -2.45 22.56 0.66
CA GLU A 81 -1.21 23.13 0.10
C GLU A 81 0.04 22.52 0.74
N THR A 82 0.00 22.21 2.03
CA THR A 82 1.11 21.49 2.72
C THR A 82 1.28 20.09 2.12
N VAL A 83 0.17 19.36 1.89
CA VAL A 83 0.21 18.03 1.26
C VAL A 83 0.73 18.13 -0.17
N ARG A 84 0.28 19.10 -0.96
CA ARG A 84 0.77 19.35 -2.32
C ARG A 84 2.29 19.56 -2.32
N SER A 85 2.81 20.40 -1.44
CA SER A 85 4.23 20.70 -1.32
C SER A 85 5.03 19.46 -0.93
N ALA A 86 4.53 18.65 0.01
CA ALA A 86 5.16 17.40 0.43
C ALA A 86 5.22 16.38 -0.72
N VAL A 87 4.12 16.22 -1.47
CA VAL A 87 4.05 15.32 -2.65
C VAL A 87 5.00 15.80 -3.74
N ARG A 88 5.05 17.11 -4.03
CA ARG A 88 5.98 17.69 -5.01
C ARG A 88 7.44 17.43 -4.61
N ALA A 89 7.80 17.63 -3.35
CA ALA A 89 9.15 17.35 -2.85
C ALA A 89 9.50 15.86 -3.00
N LEU A 90 8.56 14.96 -2.67
CA LEU A 90 8.77 13.52 -2.77
C LEU A 90 8.81 13.02 -4.22
N SER A 91 8.14 13.69 -5.16
CA SER A 91 8.03 13.23 -6.56
C SER A 91 9.36 13.11 -7.29
N SER A 92 10.39 13.84 -6.84
CA SER A 92 11.76 13.78 -7.37
C SER A 92 12.66 12.73 -6.71
N SER A 93 12.19 12.06 -5.65
CA SER A 93 13.01 11.11 -4.87
C SER A 93 13.20 9.75 -5.53
N GLY A 94 12.42 9.43 -6.58
CA GLY A 94 12.39 8.08 -7.18
C GLY A 94 11.45 7.09 -6.46
N ALA A 95 10.73 7.51 -5.42
CA ALA A 95 9.70 6.68 -4.79
C ALA A 95 8.62 6.28 -5.80
N THR A 96 8.09 5.05 -5.66
CA THR A 96 7.06 4.50 -6.56
C THR A 96 5.66 4.89 -6.09
N PHE A 97 5.38 4.74 -4.79
CA PHE A 97 4.09 5.04 -4.16
C PHE A 97 4.26 5.98 -2.98
N ALA A 98 3.24 6.81 -2.75
CA ALA A 98 3.05 7.53 -1.49
C ALA A 98 1.59 7.48 -1.05
N THR A 99 1.34 7.46 0.26
CA THR A 99 -0.02 7.51 0.82
C THR A 99 -0.41 8.90 1.28
N ILE A 100 -1.68 9.23 1.04
CA ILE A 100 -2.38 10.38 1.60
C ILE A 100 -3.68 9.92 2.25
N HIS A 101 -4.29 10.74 3.10
CA HIS A 101 -5.64 10.48 3.58
C HIS A 101 -6.70 10.73 2.50
N GLY A 102 -7.79 9.94 2.55
CA GLY A 102 -8.88 9.97 1.56
C GLY A 102 -9.87 11.13 1.71
N ASN A 103 -9.40 12.33 2.05
CA ASN A 103 -10.20 13.56 2.12
C ASN A 103 -10.14 14.30 0.79
N GLN A 104 -11.29 14.82 0.30
CA GLN A 104 -11.43 15.36 -1.06
C GLN A 104 -10.35 16.39 -1.43
N ALA A 105 -10.23 17.46 -0.64
CA ALA A 105 -9.26 18.52 -0.92
C ALA A 105 -7.80 18.08 -0.87
N ILE A 106 -7.48 17.10 0.00
CA ILE A 106 -6.15 16.49 0.08
C ILE A 106 -5.85 15.67 -1.18
N MET A 107 -6.81 14.85 -1.62
CA MET A 107 -6.67 14.03 -2.83
C MET A 107 -6.45 14.88 -4.09
N GLU A 108 -7.24 15.98 -4.25
CA GLU A 108 -7.11 16.92 -5.36
C GLU A 108 -5.74 17.60 -5.36
N ALA A 109 -5.29 18.07 -4.19
CA ALA A 109 -3.99 18.71 -4.05
C ALA A 109 -2.82 17.75 -4.37
N ALA A 110 -2.88 16.53 -3.86
CA ALA A 110 -1.86 15.51 -4.10
C ALA A 110 -1.83 15.03 -5.56
N GLY A 111 -2.99 14.91 -6.21
CA GLY A 111 -3.10 14.47 -7.60
C GLY A 111 -2.53 15.47 -8.61
N ALA A 112 -2.48 16.77 -8.27
CA ALA A 112 -2.09 17.84 -9.19
C ALA A 112 -0.59 17.85 -9.55
N ASP A 113 0.31 17.60 -8.58
CA ASP A 113 1.76 17.85 -8.72
C ASP A 113 2.62 16.60 -8.43
N LYS A 114 2.08 15.40 -8.62
CA LYS A 114 2.72 14.13 -8.23
C LYS A 114 3.84 13.65 -9.18
N GLY A 115 3.95 14.21 -10.38
CA GLY A 115 4.94 13.74 -11.39
C GLY A 115 4.78 12.24 -11.70
N ALA A 116 5.87 11.49 -11.62
CA ALA A 116 5.89 10.03 -11.80
C ALA A 116 5.48 9.24 -10.53
N LEU A 117 5.43 9.90 -9.37
CA LEU A 117 5.01 9.31 -8.10
C LEU A 117 3.52 8.93 -8.17
N LYS A 118 3.19 7.70 -7.79
CA LYS A 118 1.80 7.25 -7.72
C LYS A 118 1.22 7.49 -6.35
N ILE A 119 0.09 8.18 -6.30
CA ILE A 119 -0.59 8.54 -5.05
C ILE A 119 -1.67 7.51 -4.73
N LEU A 120 -1.59 6.95 -3.53
CA LEU A 120 -2.55 6.01 -2.97
C LEU A 120 -3.35 6.70 -1.86
N ALA A 121 -4.66 6.82 -2.04
CA ALA A 121 -5.54 7.37 -1.01
C ALA A 121 -5.90 6.27 0.01
N VAL A 122 -5.65 6.51 1.30
CA VAL A 122 -6.12 5.63 2.37
C VAL A 122 -7.64 5.81 2.50
N THR A 123 -8.38 4.74 2.25
CA THR A 123 -9.85 4.75 2.36
C THR A 123 -10.30 4.74 3.81
N VAL A 124 -10.18 3.60 4.49
CA VAL A 124 -10.38 3.43 5.92
C VAL A 124 -9.26 2.54 6.44
N LEU A 125 -8.61 2.93 7.52
CA LEU A 125 -7.54 2.11 8.11
C LEU A 125 -8.09 0.71 8.47
N THR A 126 -7.32 -0.33 8.16
CA THR A 126 -7.76 -1.72 8.36
C THR A 126 -7.88 -2.12 9.84
N SER A 127 -7.41 -1.27 10.73
CA SER A 127 -7.61 -1.36 12.19
C SER A 127 -8.97 -0.82 12.66
N LEU A 128 -9.67 -0.01 11.85
CA LEU A 128 -10.94 0.59 12.20
C LEU A 128 -12.12 -0.31 11.84
N ASP A 129 -13.12 -0.34 12.71
CA ASP A 129 -14.41 -0.99 12.49
C ASP A 129 -15.57 0.02 12.55
N ARG A 130 -16.80 -0.47 12.62
CA ARG A 130 -18.00 0.38 12.67
C ARG A 130 -18.04 1.26 13.92
N GLY A 131 -17.62 0.72 15.08
CA GLY A 131 -17.59 1.49 16.34
C GLY A 131 -16.61 2.65 16.28
N ASP A 132 -15.42 2.42 15.70
CA ASP A 132 -14.43 3.48 15.50
C ASP A 132 -14.95 4.59 14.54
N LEU A 133 -15.78 4.22 13.54
CA LEU A 133 -16.41 5.20 12.65
C LEU A 133 -17.47 6.04 13.38
N ASP A 134 -18.22 5.44 14.29
CA ASP A 134 -19.19 6.17 15.12
C ASP A 134 -18.48 7.21 16.00
N ASP A 135 -17.36 6.83 16.63
CA ASP A 135 -16.55 7.73 17.44
C ASP A 135 -15.97 8.89 16.63
N LEU A 136 -15.68 8.65 15.34
CA LEU A 136 -15.24 9.67 14.39
C LEU A 136 -16.40 10.51 13.80
N GLY A 137 -17.64 10.20 14.16
CA GLY A 137 -18.84 10.92 13.68
C GLY A 137 -19.34 10.53 12.29
N PHE A 138 -18.92 9.38 11.75
CA PHE A 138 -19.42 8.88 10.48
C PHE A 138 -20.71 8.08 10.66
N ALA A 139 -21.80 8.49 10.00
CA ALA A 139 -23.08 7.79 10.05
C ALA A 139 -23.18 6.58 9.10
N CYS A 140 -22.23 6.41 8.18
CA CYS A 140 -22.20 5.30 7.20
C CYS A 140 -21.36 4.12 7.72
N ASP A 141 -21.58 2.94 7.15
CA ASP A 141 -20.72 1.79 7.38
C ASP A 141 -19.36 1.89 6.69
N VAL A 142 -18.45 0.94 7.01
CA VAL A 142 -17.09 0.91 6.48
C VAL A 142 -17.09 0.80 4.96
N ASP A 143 -17.90 -0.10 4.39
CA ASP A 143 -17.99 -0.33 2.95
C ASP A 143 -18.42 0.92 2.18
N ALA A 144 -19.48 1.58 2.65
CA ALA A 144 -19.98 2.81 2.04
C ALA A 144 -18.92 3.93 2.05
N LEU A 145 -18.19 4.07 3.16
CA LEU A 145 -17.12 5.05 3.27
C LEU A 145 -15.94 4.72 2.36
N VAL A 146 -15.53 3.44 2.30
CA VAL A 146 -14.47 2.96 1.42
C VAL A 146 -14.81 3.25 -0.05
N LEU A 147 -15.99 2.87 -0.51
CA LEU A 147 -16.43 3.11 -1.89
C LEU A 147 -16.54 4.59 -2.22
N SER A 148 -17.10 5.40 -1.31
CA SER A 148 -17.17 6.85 -1.48
C SER A 148 -15.77 7.47 -1.66
N ARG A 149 -14.81 7.07 -0.84
CA ARG A 149 -13.43 7.57 -0.92
C ARG A 149 -12.70 7.06 -2.17
N ALA A 150 -12.92 5.81 -2.57
CA ALA A 150 -12.32 5.24 -3.78
C ALA A 150 -12.80 5.96 -5.06
N ARG A 151 -14.10 6.26 -5.18
CA ARG A 151 -14.65 7.07 -6.28
C ARG A 151 -14.02 8.44 -6.35
N ARG A 152 -13.93 9.10 -5.20
CA ARG A 152 -13.35 10.45 -5.10
C ARG A 152 -11.84 10.45 -5.38
N ALA A 153 -11.12 9.41 -4.94
CA ALA A 153 -9.71 9.26 -5.25
C ALA A 153 -9.47 9.17 -6.77
N LEU A 154 -10.25 8.34 -7.46
CA LEU A 154 -10.19 8.24 -8.93
C LEU A 154 -10.49 9.59 -9.59
N ALA A 155 -11.57 10.29 -9.16
CA ALA A 155 -11.96 11.58 -9.71
C ALA A 155 -10.93 12.68 -9.45
N ALA A 156 -10.23 12.64 -8.32
CA ALA A 156 -9.17 13.57 -7.94
C ALA A 156 -7.81 13.28 -8.60
N GLY A 157 -7.70 12.22 -9.43
CA GLY A 157 -6.47 11.86 -10.12
C GLY A 157 -5.46 11.09 -9.28
N CYS A 158 -5.88 10.48 -8.17
CA CYS A 158 -5.08 9.48 -7.46
C CYS A 158 -4.94 8.21 -8.31
N ASP A 159 -3.80 7.53 -8.20
CA ASP A 159 -3.52 6.32 -8.99
C ASP A 159 -4.11 5.07 -8.35
N GLY A 160 -4.32 5.09 -7.03
CA GLY A 160 -4.81 3.94 -6.30
C GLY A 160 -5.39 4.29 -4.93
N VAL A 161 -5.83 3.23 -4.27
CA VAL A 161 -6.29 3.27 -2.88
C VAL A 161 -5.60 2.20 -2.04
N VAL A 162 -5.47 2.47 -0.75
CA VAL A 162 -5.18 1.46 0.26
C VAL A 162 -6.50 1.01 0.84
N SER A 163 -6.83 -0.27 0.71
CA SER A 163 -8.08 -0.87 1.17
C SER A 163 -7.85 -2.32 1.62
N SER A 164 -8.67 -2.81 2.55
CA SER A 164 -8.66 -4.22 2.92
C SER A 164 -9.06 -5.11 1.74
N GLY A 165 -8.59 -6.36 1.75
CA GLY A 165 -8.99 -7.35 0.76
C GLY A 165 -10.47 -7.76 0.84
N LEU A 166 -11.19 -7.36 1.89
CA LEU A 166 -12.63 -7.60 2.02
C LEU A 166 -13.45 -6.62 1.16
N GLU A 167 -13.03 -5.35 1.06
CA GLU A 167 -13.72 -4.34 0.25
C GLU A 167 -13.24 -4.29 -1.21
N ALA A 168 -12.13 -4.94 -1.54
CA ALA A 168 -11.57 -4.97 -2.89
C ALA A 168 -12.59 -5.41 -3.97
N PRO A 169 -13.45 -6.45 -3.76
CA PRO A 169 -14.47 -6.83 -4.74
C PRO A 169 -15.46 -5.71 -5.07
N HIS A 170 -15.90 -4.95 -4.06
CA HIS A 170 -16.84 -3.84 -4.25
C HIS A 170 -16.19 -2.69 -5.02
N ILE A 171 -14.91 -2.37 -4.73
CA ILE A 171 -14.15 -1.39 -5.49
C ILE A 171 -14.02 -1.82 -6.95
N ARG A 172 -13.74 -3.10 -7.22
CA ARG A 172 -13.62 -3.64 -8.57
C ARG A 172 -14.95 -3.66 -9.32
N ALA A 173 -16.03 -4.04 -8.66
CA ALA A 173 -17.36 -4.03 -9.27
C ALA A 173 -17.75 -2.65 -9.77
N GLU A 174 -17.36 -1.59 -9.04
CA GLU A 174 -17.78 -0.24 -9.35
C GLU A 174 -16.77 0.52 -10.23
N LEU A 175 -15.48 0.41 -9.93
CA LEU A 175 -14.43 1.20 -10.58
C LEU A 175 -13.60 0.40 -11.60
N GLY A 176 -13.78 -0.92 -11.67
CA GLY A 176 -13.01 -1.79 -12.58
C GLY A 176 -11.50 -1.69 -12.33
N GLU A 177 -10.74 -1.69 -13.42
CA GLU A 177 -9.28 -1.61 -13.42
C GLU A 177 -8.73 -0.16 -13.45
N ARG A 178 -9.62 0.83 -13.35
CA ARG A 178 -9.23 2.26 -13.46
C ARG A 178 -8.48 2.78 -12.24
N ILE A 179 -8.41 2.03 -11.16
CA ILE A 179 -7.74 2.41 -9.92
C ILE A 179 -6.95 1.23 -9.36
N LEU A 180 -5.74 1.46 -8.85
CA LEU A 180 -4.96 0.44 -8.17
C LEU A 180 -5.55 0.15 -6.79
N VAL A 181 -5.57 -1.12 -6.39
CA VAL A 181 -5.96 -1.56 -5.03
C VAL A 181 -4.74 -2.18 -4.37
N VAL A 182 -4.22 -1.49 -3.35
CA VAL A 182 -3.09 -1.93 -2.53
C VAL A 182 -3.63 -2.42 -1.19
N THR A 183 -3.42 -3.71 -0.90
CA THR A 183 -4.07 -4.39 0.22
C THR A 183 -3.07 -4.77 1.31
N PRO A 184 -3.13 -4.11 2.49
CA PRO A 184 -2.45 -4.57 3.69
C PRO A 184 -3.27 -5.65 4.41
N GLY A 185 -2.73 -6.15 5.54
CA GLY A 185 -3.46 -7.13 6.36
C GLY A 185 -3.44 -8.55 5.80
N ILE A 186 -2.44 -8.86 4.98
CA ILE A 186 -2.26 -10.21 4.43
C ILE A 186 -1.73 -11.14 5.52
N ARG A 187 -2.42 -12.27 5.73
CA ARG A 187 -2.06 -13.30 6.72
C ARG A 187 -2.12 -14.69 6.10
N PRO A 188 -1.13 -15.56 6.37
CA PRO A 188 -1.22 -16.97 6.01
C PRO A 188 -2.43 -17.63 6.68
N VAL A 189 -3.02 -18.62 6.00
CA VAL A 189 -4.18 -19.36 6.52
C VAL A 189 -3.87 -20.06 7.85
N GLU A 190 -2.63 -20.54 7.99
CA GLU A 190 -2.18 -21.38 9.11
C GLU A 190 -1.87 -20.63 10.41
N ASN A 191 -1.74 -19.32 10.37
CA ASN A 191 -1.35 -18.53 11.54
C ASN A 191 -2.01 -17.15 11.52
N ARG A 192 -3.19 -17.05 12.14
CA ARG A 192 -3.91 -15.78 12.35
C ARG A 192 -3.75 -15.36 13.82
N PRO A 193 -2.61 -14.75 14.21
CA PRO A 193 -2.49 -14.22 15.57
C PRO A 193 -3.51 -13.09 15.78
N VAL A 194 -3.95 -12.93 17.01
CA VAL A 194 -4.69 -11.73 17.44
C VAL A 194 -3.72 -10.56 17.34
N ASP A 195 -3.93 -9.69 16.37
CA ASP A 195 -3.12 -8.48 16.17
C ASP A 195 -4.01 -7.25 15.90
N ASP A 196 -3.38 -6.10 15.64
CA ASP A 196 -4.04 -4.82 15.37
C ASP A 196 -4.83 -4.75 14.05
N GLN A 197 -4.71 -5.79 13.19
CA GLN A 197 -5.42 -5.86 11.92
C GLN A 197 -6.76 -6.61 12.08
N LYS A 198 -7.86 -5.87 12.10
CA LYS A 198 -9.22 -6.44 12.24
C LYS A 198 -9.73 -7.09 10.94
N ARG A 199 -9.27 -6.64 9.77
CA ARG A 199 -9.75 -7.04 8.45
C ARG A 199 -8.61 -7.68 7.64
N THR A 200 -8.48 -9.01 7.71
CA THR A 200 -7.36 -9.77 7.12
C THR A 200 -7.84 -10.79 6.10
N VAL A 201 -7.04 -11.05 5.09
CA VAL A 201 -7.23 -12.09 4.06
C VAL A 201 -5.90 -12.79 3.77
N ASP A 202 -5.92 -13.97 3.14
CA ASP A 202 -4.71 -14.61 2.62
C ASP A 202 -4.32 -14.06 1.23
N VAL A 203 -3.17 -14.51 0.70
CA VAL A 203 -2.60 -14.08 -0.57
C VAL A 203 -3.56 -14.37 -1.74
N ALA A 204 -4.05 -15.61 -1.84
CA ALA A 204 -4.89 -16.04 -2.95
C ALA A 204 -6.24 -15.31 -2.92
N GLN A 205 -6.84 -15.20 -1.74
CA GLN A 205 -8.10 -14.50 -1.54
C GLN A 205 -7.98 -13.01 -1.89
N ALA A 206 -6.90 -12.34 -1.48
CA ALA A 206 -6.69 -10.92 -1.79
C ALA A 206 -6.62 -10.67 -3.30
N LEU A 207 -5.85 -11.50 -4.03
CA LEU A 207 -5.73 -11.39 -5.49
C LEU A 207 -7.03 -11.74 -6.21
N THR A 208 -7.73 -12.79 -5.76
CA THR A 208 -9.05 -13.18 -6.30
C THR A 208 -10.06 -12.06 -6.08
N ASN A 209 -10.04 -11.42 -4.93
CA ASN A 209 -10.86 -10.27 -4.60
C ASN A 209 -10.51 -9.01 -5.39
N GLY A 210 -9.37 -9.00 -6.09
CA GLY A 210 -9.04 -7.91 -6.97
C GLY A 210 -7.92 -6.98 -6.50
N ALA A 211 -7.16 -7.33 -5.46
CA ALA A 211 -5.95 -6.60 -5.09
C ALA A 211 -4.92 -6.62 -6.22
N ASP A 212 -4.24 -5.48 -6.42
CA ASP A 212 -3.11 -5.36 -7.36
C ASP A 212 -1.78 -5.59 -6.67
N TYR A 213 -1.66 -5.13 -5.44
CA TYR A 213 -0.47 -5.25 -4.60
C TYR A 213 -0.84 -5.70 -3.19
N LEU A 214 0.04 -6.49 -2.60
CA LEU A 214 -0.12 -7.06 -1.27
C LEU A 214 0.95 -6.50 -0.34
N VAL A 215 0.55 -5.87 0.76
CA VAL A 215 1.50 -5.36 1.76
C VAL A 215 1.59 -6.35 2.92
N VAL A 216 2.80 -6.90 3.12
CA VAL A 216 3.08 -7.92 4.12
C VAL A 216 4.19 -7.43 5.04
N GLY A 217 3.96 -7.47 6.35
CA GLY A 217 4.97 -7.12 7.37
C GLY A 217 5.40 -8.34 8.17
N ARG A 218 4.84 -8.48 9.38
CA ARG A 218 5.16 -9.52 10.38
C ARG A 218 5.22 -10.96 9.84
N PRO A 219 4.32 -11.41 8.94
CA PRO A 219 4.39 -12.79 8.41
C PRO A 219 5.70 -13.12 7.68
N ILE A 220 6.37 -12.12 7.11
CA ILE A 220 7.69 -12.29 6.50
C ILE A 220 8.79 -11.94 7.50
N ARG A 221 8.76 -10.75 8.09
CA ARG A 221 9.84 -10.26 8.97
C ARG A 221 10.10 -11.14 10.19
N ASN A 222 9.06 -11.74 10.77
CA ASN A 222 9.14 -12.55 11.98
C ASN A 222 9.20 -14.06 11.67
N ALA A 223 9.31 -14.46 10.40
CA ALA A 223 9.49 -15.86 10.05
C ALA A 223 10.88 -16.35 10.48
N ALA A 224 10.99 -17.64 10.78
CA ALA A 224 12.29 -18.27 11.09
C ALA A 224 13.28 -18.12 9.91
N ASP A 225 12.77 -18.15 8.68
CA ASP A 225 13.48 -17.83 7.44
C ASP A 225 12.64 -16.86 6.63
N PRO A 226 12.92 -15.54 6.75
CA PRO A 226 12.21 -14.49 6.01
C PRO A 226 12.30 -14.61 4.49
N ALA A 227 13.46 -15.02 3.95
CA ALA A 227 13.63 -15.18 2.52
C ALA A 227 12.75 -16.31 1.98
N ALA A 228 12.78 -17.48 2.63
CA ALA A 228 11.90 -18.59 2.27
C ALA A 228 10.41 -18.23 2.42
N ALA A 229 10.04 -17.45 3.44
CA ALA A 229 8.67 -16.99 3.59
C ALA A 229 8.24 -16.04 2.44
N ALA A 230 9.11 -15.13 2.01
CA ALA A 230 8.88 -14.26 0.88
C ALA A 230 8.73 -15.05 -0.43
N TRP A 231 9.62 -16.01 -0.69
CA TRP A 231 9.53 -16.86 -1.88
C TRP A 231 8.23 -17.66 -1.94
N ARG A 232 7.79 -18.27 -0.82
CA ARG A 232 6.49 -18.96 -0.77
C ARG A 232 5.32 -18.02 -1.12
N MET A 233 5.36 -16.76 -0.69
CA MET A 233 4.33 -15.79 -1.07
C MET A 233 4.39 -15.41 -2.54
N GLN A 234 5.60 -15.28 -3.12
CA GLN A 234 5.76 -15.06 -4.57
C GLN A 234 5.19 -16.24 -5.39
N GLU A 235 5.41 -17.47 -4.94
CA GLU A 235 4.83 -18.68 -5.57
C GLU A 235 3.29 -18.65 -5.50
N GLN A 236 2.73 -18.30 -4.34
CA GLN A 236 1.27 -18.17 -4.18
C GLN A 236 0.69 -17.07 -5.09
N ILE A 237 1.41 -15.94 -5.24
CA ILE A 237 1.01 -14.86 -6.16
C ILE A 237 1.01 -15.38 -7.61
N ALA A 238 2.08 -16.05 -8.03
CA ALA A 238 2.20 -16.59 -9.38
C ALA A 238 1.10 -17.61 -9.69
N GLN A 239 0.82 -18.52 -8.74
CA GLN A 239 -0.26 -19.52 -8.86
C GLN A 239 -1.63 -18.85 -8.98
N ALA A 240 -1.94 -17.89 -8.11
CA ALA A 240 -3.24 -17.19 -8.14
C ALA A 240 -3.47 -16.40 -9.43
N LEU A 241 -2.41 -15.87 -10.04
CA LEU A 241 -2.49 -15.16 -11.32
C LEU A 241 -2.58 -16.10 -12.52
N GLY A 242 -1.99 -17.29 -12.45
CA GLY A 242 -2.04 -18.32 -13.51
C GLY A 242 -3.38 -19.07 -13.58
N GLN A 243 -4.21 -18.94 -12.55
CA GLN A 243 -5.56 -19.54 -12.46
C GLN A 243 -6.66 -18.63 -13.02
N ARG A 244 -6.35 -17.49 -13.62
CA ARG A 244 -7.30 -16.54 -14.23
C ARG A 244 -7.29 -16.65 -15.77
#